data_8b5964f04c815683c3492eab3a165299
#
_entry.id   8b5964f04c815683c3492eab3a165299
#
_cell.length_a   1.000
_cell.length_b   1.000
_cell.length_c   1.000
_cell.angle_alpha   90.00
_cell.angle_beta   90.00
_cell.angle_gamma   90.00
#
_symmetry.space_group_name_H-M   'P 1'
#
loop_
_entity.id
_entity.type
_entity.pdbx_description
1 polymer ?
#
loop_
_entity_poly.entity_id
_entity_poly.type
_entity_poly.pdbx_seq_one_letter_code
_entity_poly.pdbx_strand_id
1 'polypeptide(L)'
;MTSATGIEASTVRPPATRAAKATATADTYNYTVVRQFAVMTVVWGIVGMLVGVVIAAQLAWPALNFDTPWFSYGRLRPLHTNAVIFAFGGSALFATSYYVVQRTCQVRLFGGLLAAFTFWGWQVVILAAAISLPLGFTQGKEYAELEWPIDILIALVWVSYAIVFFGTIARRRTPHIYVANWFYGAFILTVAVLHIVNAAALPVGAMKSYSAYTGVQDAMIQWWYGHNAVGFFLTAGFLGMMYYFIPKQAGRPIYSYRLSIVHFWALIFTYMWAGPHHLHYTALPDWAQSVGMAFSLVLLAPSWGGMINGIMTLSGAWHKLRTDPILKFLIVSLSFYGMSTFEGPMMSIKTVNALSHYTDWTVGHVHSGALGWVGLISMGSIYYLLPRLFGRERMYSVKAIEVHFWIATLGIVAYIAAMWIAGVMQGLMWRATNPDGTLTYAFVEGVKATGPYYVIRLGGGMLYTSGMFIMLWNMIMTIRTGQPAEAVIPGLPGQAGNTGKTGSTDGTDGTDGTPVPATA
;
A
#
# COMPACT_ATOMS: atom_id res chain seq x y z
N MET A 1 27.66 -67.24 -52.37
CA MET A 1 29.02 -66.91 -51.92
C MET A 1 29.13 -65.39 -52.10
N THR A 2 29.15 -64.64 -51.18
CA THR A 2 29.93 -64.12 -50.11
C THR A 2 29.16 -63.04 -49.34
N SER A 3 29.21 -63.19 -48.08
CA SER A 3 28.65 -62.32 -47.05
C SER A 3 29.36 -60.95 -46.99
N ALA A 4 28.62 -59.86 -46.71
CA ALA A 4 29.17 -58.60 -46.20
C ALA A 4 28.34 -58.09 -45.08
N THR A 5 28.89 -58.13 -43.88
CA THR A 5 28.41 -57.67 -42.62
C THR A 5 28.37 -56.14 -42.55
N GLY A 6 27.18 -55.53 -42.21
CA GLY A 6 27.03 -54.12 -41.92
C GLY A 6 27.41 -53.84 -40.48
N ILE A 7 28.19 -52.80 -40.24
CA ILE A 7 28.55 -52.26 -38.96
C ILE A 7 27.57 -51.08 -38.65
N GLU A 8 26.72 -51.23 -37.64
CA GLU A 8 25.91 -50.15 -37.12
C GLU A 8 26.77 -49.13 -36.32
N ALA A 9 26.77 -47.89 -36.76
CA ALA A 9 27.43 -46.81 -36.08
C ALA A 9 26.50 -46.27 -34.97
N SER A 10 26.85 -46.57 -33.72
CA SER A 10 26.24 -45.99 -32.51
C SER A 10 26.53 -44.50 -32.42
N THR A 11 25.54 -43.65 -32.63
CA THR A 11 25.63 -42.20 -32.37
C THR A 11 25.45 -41.92 -30.89
N VAL A 12 26.55 -41.75 -30.17
CA VAL A 12 26.58 -41.23 -28.80
C VAL A 12 26.21 -39.76 -28.84
N ARG A 13 25.03 -39.39 -28.27
CA ARG A 13 24.67 -37.99 -28.00
C ARG A 13 25.62 -37.43 -26.92
N PRO A 14 26.25 -36.26 -27.15
CA PRO A 14 27.01 -35.63 -26.09
C PRO A 14 26.08 -35.13 -24.94
N PRO A 15 26.53 -35.17 -23.69
CA PRO A 15 25.71 -34.73 -22.56
C PRO A 15 25.43 -33.23 -22.65
N ALA A 16 24.17 -32.85 -22.50
CA ALA A 16 23.73 -31.47 -22.49
C ALA A 16 24.43 -30.71 -21.34
N THR A 17 25.31 -29.81 -21.70
CA THR A 17 26.23 -29.13 -20.82
C THR A 17 25.50 -28.17 -19.85
N ARG A 18 25.86 -28.24 -18.60
CA ARG A 18 25.47 -27.41 -17.46
C ARG A 18 25.70 -25.90 -17.67
N ALA A 19 26.32 -25.49 -18.76
CA ALA A 19 26.64 -24.11 -19.15
C ALA A 19 25.44 -23.32 -19.71
N ALA A 20 24.44 -23.98 -20.31
CA ALA A 20 23.28 -23.29 -20.89
C ALA A 20 22.30 -22.70 -19.88
N LYS A 21 22.35 -23.14 -18.60
CA LYS A 21 21.46 -22.63 -17.52
C LYS A 21 21.97 -21.37 -16.85
N ALA A 22 23.24 -21.03 -16.92
CA ALA A 22 23.85 -19.89 -16.25
C ALA A 22 23.76 -18.58 -17.07
N THR A 23 23.67 -18.66 -18.40
CA THR A 23 23.60 -17.48 -19.28
C THR A 23 22.18 -16.96 -19.50
N ALA A 24 21.15 -17.80 -19.30
CA ALA A 24 19.75 -17.41 -19.50
C ALA A 24 19.19 -16.49 -18.36
N THR A 25 19.83 -16.42 -17.20
CA THR A 25 19.31 -15.68 -16.04
C THR A 25 19.68 -14.20 -16.03
N ALA A 26 20.63 -13.74 -16.83
CA ALA A 26 21.08 -12.35 -16.86
C ALA A 26 20.16 -11.41 -17.65
N ASP A 27 19.40 -11.96 -18.62
CA ASP A 27 18.59 -11.18 -19.56
C ASP A 27 17.09 -11.14 -19.21
N THR A 28 16.71 -11.63 -18.05
CA THR A 28 15.31 -11.62 -17.57
C THR A 28 15.15 -10.83 -16.29
N TYR A 29 13.95 -10.25 -16.10
CA TYR A 29 13.58 -9.61 -14.83
C TYR A 29 13.48 -10.64 -13.71
N ASN A 30 13.77 -10.25 -12.47
CA ASN A 30 13.56 -11.11 -11.30
C ASN A 30 12.12 -10.98 -10.80
N TYR A 31 11.24 -11.86 -11.24
CA TYR A 31 9.85 -11.88 -10.77
C TYR A 31 9.59 -12.82 -9.60
N THR A 32 10.57 -13.56 -9.12
CA THR A 32 10.37 -14.51 -8.00
C THR A 32 9.91 -13.78 -6.74
N VAL A 33 10.65 -12.76 -6.29
CA VAL A 33 10.29 -11.98 -5.11
C VAL A 33 9.02 -11.15 -5.32
N VAL A 34 8.78 -10.69 -6.55
CA VAL A 34 7.54 -9.97 -6.91
C VAL A 34 6.33 -10.88 -6.77
N ARG A 35 6.42 -12.15 -7.27
CA ARG A 35 5.35 -13.16 -7.10
C ARG A 35 5.05 -13.43 -5.63
N GLN A 36 6.11 -13.60 -4.83
CA GLN A 36 5.98 -13.87 -3.40
C GLN A 36 5.22 -12.73 -2.68
N PHE A 37 5.63 -11.50 -2.86
CA PHE A 37 4.96 -10.35 -2.27
C PHE A 37 3.53 -10.14 -2.83
N ALA A 38 3.30 -10.36 -4.12
CA ALA A 38 1.97 -10.24 -4.71
C ALA A 38 0.97 -11.25 -4.12
N VAL A 39 1.40 -12.49 -3.89
CA VAL A 39 0.59 -13.51 -3.21
C VAL A 39 0.34 -13.11 -1.76
N MET A 40 1.39 -12.72 -1.03
CA MET A 40 1.27 -12.34 0.38
C MET A 40 0.45 -11.06 0.59
N THR A 41 0.38 -10.17 -0.40
CA THR A 41 -0.56 -9.04 -0.37
C THR A 41 -2.00 -9.51 -0.18
N VAL A 42 -2.44 -10.51 -0.94
CA VAL A 42 -3.81 -11.03 -0.84
C VAL A 42 -4.01 -11.78 0.48
N VAL A 43 -3.04 -12.59 0.89
CA VAL A 43 -3.11 -13.36 2.15
C VAL A 43 -3.20 -12.43 3.35
N TRP A 44 -2.28 -11.47 3.49
CA TRP A 44 -2.28 -10.55 4.62
C TRP A 44 -3.44 -9.56 4.56
N GLY A 45 -3.92 -9.22 3.37
CA GLY A 45 -5.13 -8.42 3.20
C GLY A 45 -6.34 -9.10 3.84
N ILE A 46 -6.53 -10.40 3.57
CA ILE A 46 -7.62 -11.17 4.18
C ILE A 46 -7.44 -11.26 5.69
N VAL A 47 -6.26 -11.63 6.17
CA VAL A 47 -6.00 -11.76 7.62
C VAL A 47 -6.25 -10.45 8.34
N GLY A 48 -5.66 -9.35 7.85
CA GLY A 48 -5.82 -8.04 8.48
C GLY A 48 -7.26 -7.53 8.47
N MET A 49 -7.99 -7.73 7.37
CA MET A 49 -9.40 -7.33 7.27
C MET A 49 -10.32 -8.21 8.11
N LEU A 50 -10.04 -9.51 8.25
CA LEU A 50 -10.78 -10.39 9.17
C LEU A 50 -10.63 -9.94 10.63
N VAL A 51 -9.41 -9.57 11.06
CA VAL A 51 -9.22 -8.97 12.39
C VAL A 51 -10.05 -7.70 12.52
N GLY A 52 -10.12 -6.88 11.46
CA GLY A 52 -10.98 -5.68 11.42
C GLY A 52 -12.48 -5.99 11.57
N VAL A 53 -12.95 -7.05 10.91
CA VAL A 53 -14.35 -7.53 11.08
C VAL A 53 -14.61 -7.99 12.51
N VAL A 54 -13.66 -8.72 13.11
CA VAL A 54 -13.78 -9.17 14.52
C VAL A 54 -13.88 -7.98 15.47
N ILE A 55 -12.98 -6.99 15.37
CA ILE A 55 -13.05 -5.82 16.25
C ILE A 55 -14.28 -4.94 15.99
N ALA A 56 -14.78 -4.88 14.76
CA ALA A 56 -16.05 -4.22 14.47
C ALA A 56 -17.24 -4.93 15.12
N ALA A 57 -17.22 -6.27 15.13
CA ALA A 57 -18.23 -7.07 15.83
C ALA A 57 -18.15 -6.90 17.36
N GLN A 58 -16.95 -6.81 17.93
CA GLN A 58 -16.74 -6.53 19.36
C GLN A 58 -17.26 -5.15 19.78
N LEU A 59 -17.21 -4.15 18.90
CA LEU A 59 -17.82 -2.83 19.16
C LEU A 59 -19.35 -2.89 19.12
N ALA A 60 -19.93 -3.66 18.18
CA ALA A 60 -21.38 -3.84 18.10
C ALA A 60 -21.91 -4.69 19.26
N TRP A 61 -21.16 -5.73 19.63
CA TRP A 61 -21.52 -6.67 20.70
C TRP A 61 -20.32 -6.93 21.62
N PRO A 62 -20.18 -6.16 22.72
CA PRO A 62 -19.05 -6.27 23.64
C PRO A 62 -18.81 -7.66 24.24
N ALA A 63 -19.84 -8.50 24.35
CA ALA A 63 -19.71 -9.88 24.78
C ALA A 63 -18.75 -10.73 23.93
N LEU A 64 -18.50 -10.32 22.66
CA LEU A 64 -17.54 -10.99 21.77
C LEU A 64 -16.05 -10.73 22.15
N ASN A 65 -15.77 -9.99 23.21
CA ASN A 65 -14.44 -9.94 23.82
C ASN A 65 -14.13 -11.20 24.66
N PHE A 66 -15.15 -11.99 25.03
CA PHE A 66 -15.06 -13.25 25.78
C PHE A 66 -14.27 -13.14 27.09
N ASP A 67 -14.13 -11.96 27.67
CA ASP A 67 -13.30 -11.66 28.85
C ASP A 67 -11.86 -12.24 28.77
N THR A 68 -11.35 -12.38 27.54
CA THR A 68 -10.04 -12.96 27.25
C THR A 68 -9.07 -11.84 26.88
N PRO A 69 -8.03 -11.56 27.72
CA PRO A 69 -7.14 -10.41 27.54
C PRO A 69 -6.50 -10.32 26.16
N TRP A 70 -5.96 -11.41 25.64
CA TRP A 70 -5.27 -11.46 24.33
C TRP A 70 -6.21 -11.39 23.13
N PHE A 71 -7.53 -11.56 23.32
CA PHE A 71 -8.56 -11.45 22.28
C PHE A 71 -9.42 -10.18 22.44
N SER A 72 -9.15 -9.35 23.43
CA SER A 72 -9.90 -8.10 23.65
C SER A 72 -9.71 -7.11 22.50
N TYR A 73 -10.71 -6.24 22.28
CA TYR A 73 -10.64 -5.14 21.32
C TYR A 73 -9.34 -4.33 21.43
N GLY A 74 -8.92 -3.99 22.65
CA GLY A 74 -7.72 -3.20 22.90
C GLY A 74 -6.43 -3.88 22.44
N ARG A 75 -6.39 -5.22 22.38
CA ARG A 75 -5.24 -5.98 21.85
C ARG A 75 -5.33 -6.22 20.36
N LEU A 76 -6.53 -6.44 19.84
CA LEU A 76 -6.74 -6.71 18.42
C LEU A 76 -6.72 -5.43 17.56
N ARG A 77 -7.06 -4.26 18.12
CA ARG A 77 -7.03 -3.00 17.35
C ARG A 77 -5.63 -2.69 16.81
N PRO A 78 -4.55 -2.60 17.60
CA PRO A 78 -3.21 -2.38 17.05
C PRO A 78 -2.76 -3.52 16.13
N LEU A 79 -3.14 -4.77 16.39
CA LEU A 79 -2.89 -5.88 15.48
C LEU A 79 -3.55 -5.66 14.11
N HIS A 80 -4.83 -5.27 14.08
CA HIS A 80 -5.53 -4.91 12.86
C HIS A 80 -4.82 -3.81 12.10
N THR A 81 -4.48 -2.72 12.77
CA THR A 81 -3.84 -1.56 12.17
C THR A 81 -2.50 -1.92 11.52
N ASN A 82 -1.64 -2.64 12.27
CA ASN A 82 -0.35 -3.10 11.75
C ASN A 82 -0.52 -4.09 10.58
N ALA A 83 -1.49 -5.01 10.66
CA ALA A 83 -1.74 -5.98 9.60
C ALA A 83 -2.19 -5.32 8.29
N VAL A 84 -3.13 -4.37 8.32
CA VAL A 84 -3.63 -3.74 7.10
C VAL A 84 -2.66 -2.72 6.53
N ILE A 85 -1.93 -1.97 7.35
CA ILE A 85 -0.97 -0.98 6.86
C ILE A 85 0.31 -1.66 6.38
N PHE A 86 0.96 -2.43 7.24
CA PHE A 86 2.31 -2.91 7.00
C PHE A 86 2.35 -4.31 6.38
N ALA A 87 1.48 -5.24 6.79
CA ALA A 87 1.49 -6.56 6.17
C ALA A 87 0.80 -6.52 4.80
N PHE A 88 -0.42 -6.03 4.67
CA PHE A 88 -1.13 -5.90 3.39
C PHE A 88 -0.53 -4.80 2.51
N GLY A 89 -0.57 -3.55 2.97
CA GLY A 89 -0.10 -2.39 2.21
C GLY A 89 1.40 -2.46 1.93
N GLY A 90 2.20 -2.87 2.91
CA GLY A 90 3.64 -3.07 2.74
C GLY A 90 3.97 -4.13 1.70
N SER A 91 3.31 -5.29 1.73
CA SER A 91 3.50 -6.33 0.71
C SER A 91 3.13 -5.84 -0.69
N ALA A 92 2.06 -5.05 -0.82
CA ALA A 92 1.68 -4.43 -2.09
C ALA A 92 2.76 -3.44 -2.59
N LEU A 93 3.32 -2.62 -1.70
CA LEU A 93 4.39 -1.68 -2.02
C LEU A 93 5.68 -2.39 -2.43
N PHE A 94 6.10 -3.45 -1.72
CA PHE A 94 7.25 -4.25 -2.11
C PHE A 94 7.05 -4.92 -3.48
N ALA A 95 5.90 -5.56 -3.71
CA ALA A 95 5.60 -6.21 -4.98
C ALA A 95 5.66 -5.22 -6.15
N THR A 96 4.97 -4.09 -6.00
CA THR A 96 4.82 -3.10 -7.07
C THR A 96 6.09 -2.30 -7.31
N SER A 97 6.80 -1.86 -6.27
CA SER A 97 8.05 -1.12 -6.43
C SER A 97 9.15 -1.97 -7.06
N TYR A 98 9.29 -3.24 -6.64
CA TYR A 98 10.25 -4.16 -7.25
C TYR A 98 9.91 -4.49 -8.71
N TYR A 99 8.63 -4.58 -9.04
CA TYR A 99 8.20 -4.72 -10.44
C TYR A 99 8.49 -3.46 -11.25
N VAL A 100 8.04 -2.31 -10.77
CA VAL A 100 8.11 -1.03 -11.49
C VAL A 100 9.55 -0.59 -11.70
N VAL A 101 10.42 -0.68 -10.68
CA VAL A 101 11.82 -0.24 -10.81
C VAL A 101 12.59 -1.06 -11.85
N GLN A 102 12.37 -2.37 -11.92
CA GLN A 102 13.00 -3.20 -12.94
C GLN A 102 12.53 -2.80 -14.35
N ARG A 103 11.22 -2.64 -14.53
CA ARG A 103 10.61 -2.35 -15.83
C ARG A 103 10.99 -0.97 -16.36
N THR A 104 10.96 0.05 -15.49
CA THR A 104 11.29 1.42 -15.87
C THR A 104 12.79 1.68 -16.03
N CYS A 105 13.63 0.93 -15.32
CA CYS A 105 15.08 0.97 -15.45
C CYS A 105 15.63 0.01 -16.50
N GLN A 106 14.81 -0.88 -17.06
CA GLN A 106 15.20 -1.92 -18.02
C GLN A 106 16.41 -2.75 -17.55
N VAL A 107 16.39 -3.17 -16.28
CA VAL A 107 17.46 -3.90 -15.64
C VAL A 107 16.91 -4.90 -14.64
N ARG A 108 17.58 -6.04 -14.47
CA ARG A 108 17.25 -7.02 -13.43
C ARG A 108 17.41 -6.41 -12.03
N LEU A 109 16.55 -6.82 -11.11
CA LEU A 109 16.57 -6.37 -9.70
C LEU A 109 17.96 -6.63 -9.08
N PHE A 110 18.50 -5.59 -8.44
CA PHE A 110 19.79 -5.66 -7.77
C PHE A 110 19.75 -6.60 -6.56
N GLY A 111 20.83 -7.35 -6.30
CA GLY A 111 21.00 -8.09 -5.06
C GLY A 111 19.93 -9.15 -4.79
N GLY A 112 19.80 -10.15 -5.66
CA GLY A 112 18.75 -11.17 -5.58
C GLY A 112 18.63 -11.87 -4.21
N LEU A 113 19.75 -12.14 -3.51
CA LEU A 113 19.76 -12.68 -2.15
C LEU A 113 19.23 -11.66 -1.13
N LEU A 114 19.59 -10.39 -1.31
CA LEU A 114 19.12 -9.32 -0.45
C LEU A 114 17.62 -9.07 -0.63
N ALA A 115 17.12 -9.17 -1.87
CA ALA A 115 15.70 -9.12 -2.15
C ALA A 115 14.93 -10.29 -1.52
N ALA A 116 15.50 -11.49 -1.53
CA ALA A 116 14.93 -12.64 -0.82
C ALA A 116 14.94 -12.44 0.71
N PHE A 117 16.03 -11.88 1.26
CA PHE A 117 16.08 -11.49 2.68
C PHE A 117 15.01 -10.45 3.02
N THR A 118 14.80 -9.44 2.17
CA THR A 118 13.72 -8.46 2.36
C THR A 118 12.35 -9.14 2.45
N PHE A 119 12.07 -10.14 1.60
CA PHE A 119 10.81 -10.88 1.67
C PHE A 119 10.66 -11.67 2.96
N TRP A 120 11.60 -12.54 3.28
CA TRP A 120 11.49 -13.42 4.44
C TRP A 120 11.59 -12.65 5.76
N GLY A 121 12.48 -11.66 5.84
CA GLY A 121 12.58 -10.78 7.00
C GLY A 121 11.28 -10.04 7.27
N TRP A 122 10.61 -9.55 6.22
CA TRP A 122 9.30 -8.91 6.37
C TRP A 122 8.23 -9.88 6.88
N GLN A 123 8.21 -11.15 6.40
CA GLN A 123 7.29 -12.16 6.95
C GLN A 123 7.57 -12.44 8.43
N VAL A 124 8.84 -12.49 8.84
CA VAL A 124 9.20 -12.66 10.26
C VAL A 124 8.74 -11.48 11.11
N VAL A 125 8.89 -10.23 10.63
CA VAL A 125 8.36 -9.02 11.30
C VAL A 125 6.85 -9.14 11.50
N ILE A 126 6.10 -9.51 10.45
CA ILE A 126 4.64 -9.65 10.52
C ILE A 126 4.23 -10.69 11.56
N LEU A 127 4.88 -11.86 11.56
CA LEU A 127 4.59 -12.92 12.53
C LEU A 127 4.96 -12.52 13.96
N ALA A 128 6.09 -11.83 14.15
CA ALA A 128 6.48 -11.30 15.45
C ALA A 128 5.45 -10.28 15.98
N ALA A 129 4.96 -9.39 15.12
CA ALA A 129 3.89 -8.46 15.47
C ALA A 129 2.58 -9.18 15.82
N ALA A 130 2.21 -10.20 15.01
CA ALA A 130 0.99 -10.99 15.23
C ALA A 130 0.98 -11.75 16.57
N ILE A 131 2.16 -12.06 17.10
CA ILE A 131 2.32 -12.73 18.41
C ILE A 131 2.44 -11.69 19.53
N SER A 132 3.30 -10.68 19.38
CA SER A 132 3.64 -9.76 20.47
C SER A 132 2.48 -8.85 20.87
N LEU A 133 1.72 -8.32 19.90
CA LEU A 133 0.63 -7.38 20.16
C LEU A 133 -0.53 -7.99 20.97
N PRO A 134 -1.09 -9.18 20.63
CA PRO A 134 -2.09 -9.83 21.46
C PRO A 134 -1.58 -10.19 22.85
N LEU A 135 -0.32 -10.60 22.98
CA LEU A 135 0.30 -10.91 24.27
C LEU A 135 0.58 -9.67 25.13
N GLY A 136 0.49 -8.46 24.54
CA GLY A 136 0.66 -7.20 25.24
C GLY A 136 2.08 -6.68 25.31
N PHE A 137 2.98 -7.22 24.54
CA PHE A 137 4.29 -6.64 24.29
C PHE A 137 4.15 -5.52 23.28
N THR A 138 3.87 -4.31 23.76
CA THR A 138 3.49 -3.18 22.94
C THR A 138 3.90 -1.85 23.59
N GLN A 139 4.16 -0.85 22.75
CA GLN A 139 4.34 0.55 23.13
C GLN A 139 3.05 1.34 22.93
N GLY A 140 2.99 2.57 23.47
CA GLY A 140 1.83 3.47 23.32
C GLY A 140 1.88 4.36 22.06
N LYS A 141 2.77 4.11 21.11
CA LYS A 141 2.95 4.91 19.90
C LYS A 141 2.10 4.34 18.76
N GLU A 142 1.13 5.08 18.28
CA GLU A 142 0.23 4.65 17.20
C GLU A 142 1.00 4.45 15.88
N TYR A 143 0.76 3.34 15.19
CA TYR A 143 1.50 2.83 14.02
C TYR A 143 2.97 2.43 14.31
N ALA A 144 3.39 2.43 15.56
CA ALA A 144 4.73 2.07 16.01
C ALA A 144 4.66 1.37 17.38
N GLU A 145 3.69 0.48 17.54
CA GLU A 145 3.40 -0.22 18.80
C GLU A 145 4.38 -1.33 19.12
N LEU A 146 5.28 -1.70 18.19
CA LEU A 146 6.20 -2.82 18.37
C LEU A 146 7.35 -2.47 19.31
N GLU A 147 7.90 -3.49 19.97
CA GLU A 147 9.02 -3.33 20.89
C GLU A 147 10.38 -3.40 20.17
N TRP A 148 11.39 -2.81 20.77
CA TRP A 148 12.72 -2.54 20.23
C TRP A 148 13.40 -3.69 19.44
N PRO A 149 13.29 -5.00 19.81
CA PRO A 149 13.94 -6.05 19.02
C PRO A 149 13.30 -6.18 17.62
N ILE A 150 11.97 -5.98 17.54
CA ILE A 150 11.25 -6.04 16.28
C ILE A 150 11.55 -4.79 15.45
N ASP A 151 11.66 -3.62 16.09
CA ASP A 151 12.05 -2.36 15.43
C ASP A 151 13.43 -2.44 14.77
N ILE A 152 14.40 -3.09 15.45
CA ILE A 152 15.73 -3.35 14.86
C ILE A 152 15.60 -4.24 13.62
N LEU A 153 14.80 -5.31 13.68
CA LEU A 153 14.58 -6.18 12.52
C LEU A 153 13.91 -5.43 11.36
N ILE A 154 12.91 -4.57 11.66
CA ILE A 154 12.29 -3.69 10.67
C ILE A 154 13.35 -2.80 10.01
N ALA A 155 14.22 -2.17 10.77
CA ALA A 155 15.29 -1.31 10.24
C ALA A 155 16.23 -2.09 9.30
N LEU A 156 16.64 -3.31 9.67
CA LEU A 156 17.51 -4.17 8.83
C LEU A 156 16.82 -4.55 7.51
N VAL A 157 15.55 -4.96 7.56
CA VAL A 157 14.77 -5.28 6.37
C VAL A 157 14.60 -4.04 5.49
N TRP A 158 14.33 -2.89 6.09
CA TRP A 158 14.12 -1.64 5.37
C TRP A 158 15.37 -1.12 4.67
N VAL A 159 16.53 -1.19 5.34
CA VAL A 159 17.83 -0.87 4.73
C VAL A 159 18.12 -1.81 3.56
N SER A 160 17.84 -3.10 3.72
CA SER A 160 17.98 -4.08 2.64
C SER A 160 17.09 -3.74 1.44
N TYR A 161 15.85 -3.36 1.70
CA TYR A 161 14.92 -2.87 0.67
C TYR A 161 15.46 -1.64 -0.06
N ALA A 162 15.96 -0.65 0.68
CA ALA A 162 16.56 0.56 0.11
C ALA A 162 17.76 0.21 -0.80
N ILE A 163 18.66 -0.66 -0.35
CA ILE A 163 19.83 -1.08 -1.15
C ILE A 163 19.38 -1.77 -2.44
N VAL A 164 18.39 -2.66 -2.39
CA VAL A 164 17.88 -3.35 -3.58
C VAL A 164 17.24 -2.36 -4.55
N PHE A 165 16.41 -1.45 -4.07
CA PHE A 165 15.70 -0.48 -4.90
C PHE A 165 16.66 0.53 -5.55
N PHE A 166 17.48 1.21 -4.76
CA PHE A 166 18.43 2.21 -5.26
C PHE A 166 19.58 1.59 -6.04
N GLY A 167 20.03 0.40 -5.66
CA GLY A 167 21.00 -0.38 -6.43
C GLY A 167 20.48 -0.75 -7.82
N THR A 168 19.18 -1.00 -7.97
CA THR A 168 18.52 -1.22 -9.26
C THR A 168 18.51 0.08 -10.08
N ILE A 169 18.15 1.22 -9.46
CA ILE A 169 18.19 2.53 -10.13
C ILE A 169 19.60 2.90 -10.57
N ALA A 170 20.62 2.65 -9.75
CA ALA A 170 22.01 2.94 -10.08
C ALA A 170 22.50 2.17 -11.34
N ARG A 171 21.94 0.99 -11.59
CA ARG A 171 22.26 0.14 -12.76
C ARG A 171 21.32 0.34 -13.94
N ARG A 172 20.43 1.34 -13.91
CA ARG A 172 19.46 1.57 -14.97
C ARG A 172 20.12 1.73 -16.34
N ARG A 173 19.46 1.21 -17.34
CA ARG A 173 19.84 1.35 -18.77
C ARG A 173 19.10 2.52 -19.44
N THR A 174 18.12 3.09 -18.78
CA THR A 174 17.36 4.26 -19.24
C THR A 174 18.02 5.56 -18.77
N PRO A 175 18.03 6.64 -19.59
CA PRO A 175 18.65 7.91 -19.20
C PRO A 175 17.88 8.61 -18.06
N HIS A 176 16.57 8.42 -18.00
CA HIS A 176 15.69 9.10 -17.04
C HIS A 176 15.22 8.15 -15.93
N ILE A 177 14.97 8.72 -14.75
CA ILE A 177 14.26 8.06 -13.66
C ILE A 177 12.78 8.48 -13.76
N TYR A 178 11.89 7.52 -14.05
CA TYR A 178 10.47 7.79 -14.20
C TYR A 178 9.84 8.22 -12.87
N VAL A 179 8.86 9.12 -12.92
CA VAL A 179 8.24 9.75 -11.72
C VAL A 179 7.72 8.75 -10.68
N ALA A 180 7.23 7.57 -11.09
CA ALA A 180 6.83 6.53 -10.16
C ALA A 180 7.97 6.14 -9.20
N ASN A 181 9.20 6.05 -9.71
CA ASN A 181 10.38 5.74 -8.90
C ASN A 181 10.78 6.89 -7.97
N TRP A 182 10.45 8.14 -8.29
CA TRP A 182 10.65 9.26 -7.37
C TRP A 182 9.78 9.09 -6.13
N PHE A 183 8.49 8.78 -6.32
CA PHE A 183 7.56 8.53 -5.22
C PHE A 183 7.96 7.32 -4.38
N TYR A 184 8.34 6.19 -5.00
CA TYR A 184 8.86 5.04 -4.26
C TYR A 184 10.16 5.37 -3.53
N GLY A 185 11.09 6.10 -4.14
CA GLY A 185 12.35 6.50 -3.52
C GLY A 185 12.13 7.42 -2.31
N ALA A 186 11.26 8.42 -2.43
CA ALA A 186 10.89 9.30 -1.33
C ALA A 186 10.24 8.52 -0.17
N PHE A 187 9.31 7.62 -0.48
CA PHE A 187 8.70 6.72 0.48
C PHE A 187 9.76 5.90 1.24
N ILE A 188 10.67 5.23 0.53
CA ILE A 188 11.69 4.36 1.13
C ILE A 188 12.61 5.14 2.07
N LEU A 189 13.12 6.29 1.63
CA LEU A 189 14.05 7.10 2.42
C LEU A 189 13.38 7.73 3.64
N THR A 190 12.21 8.33 3.43
CA THR A 190 11.52 9.02 4.52
C THR A 190 11.06 8.05 5.60
N VAL A 191 10.48 6.91 5.22
CA VAL A 191 10.04 5.92 6.21
C VAL A 191 11.21 5.34 7.01
N ALA A 192 12.40 5.18 6.41
CA ALA A 192 13.60 4.79 7.14
C ALA A 192 13.93 5.79 8.26
N VAL A 193 13.95 7.09 7.94
CA VAL A 193 14.25 8.15 8.92
C VAL A 193 13.15 8.22 9.99
N LEU A 194 11.88 8.18 9.56
CA LEU A 194 10.74 8.21 10.48
C LEU A 194 10.79 7.06 11.49
N HIS A 195 11.04 5.85 11.02
CA HIS A 195 11.12 4.67 11.87
C HIS A 195 12.26 4.77 12.87
N ILE A 196 13.48 5.06 12.41
CA ILE A 196 14.66 5.15 13.28
C ILE A 196 14.47 6.22 14.36
N VAL A 197 13.96 7.40 14.00
CA VAL A 197 13.79 8.49 14.96
C VAL A 197 12.67 8.17 15.97
N ASN A 198 11.52 7.68 15.49
CA ASN A 198 10.38 7.43 16.38
C ASN A 198 10.55 6.19 17.27
N ALA A 199 11.27 5.16 16.80
CA ALA A 199 11.55 3.95 17.56
C ALA A 199 12.74 4.08 18.51
N ALA A 200 13.37 5.27 18.62
CA ALA A 200 14.45 5.50 19.57
C ALA A 200 13.96 5.30 21.01
N ALA A 201 14.52 4.27 21.66
CA ALA A 201 14.05 3.79 22.97
C ALA A 201 15.20 3.32 23.85
N LEU A 202 14.96 3.30 25.15
CA LEU A 202 15.86 2.78 26.18
C LEU A 202 15.35 1.40 26.61
N PRO A 203 15.99 0.29 26.19
CA PRO A 203 15.60 -1.05 26.59
C PRO A 203 15.78 -1.26 28.09
N VAL A 204 14.77 -1.83 28.73
CA VAL A 204 14.82 -2.25 30.15
C VAL A 204 14.53 -3.73 30.32
N GLY A 205 14.21 -4.44 29.25
CA GLY A 205 14.00 -5.88 29.18
C GLY A 205 13.92 -6.35 27.73
N ALA A 206 13.86 -7.66 27.51
CA ALA A 206 13.86 -8.25 26.18
C ALA A 206 12.70 -7.76 25.30
N MET A 207 11.53 -7.54 25.90
CA MET A 207 10.32 -7.06 25.20
C MET A 207 9.69 -5.88 25.96
N LYS A 208 10.54 -4.99 26.49
CA LYS A 208 10.13 -3.77 27.16
C LYS A 208 11.18 -2.67 27.00
N SER A 209 10.72 -1.52 26.59
CA SER A 209 11.51 -0.29 26.46
C SER A 209 10.68 0.94 26.86
N TYR A 210 11.37 2.05 27.02
CA TYR A 210 10.76 3.37 27.18
C TYR A 210 11.27 4.30 26.09
N SER A 211 10.43 5.23 25.63
CA SER A 211 10.83 6.24 24.65
C SER A 211 12.07 7.00 25.11
N ALA A 212 12.96 7.32 24.18
CA ALA A 212 14.08 8.23 24.41
C ALA A 212 13.62 9.69 24.61
N TYR A 213 12.38 10.00 24.28
CA TYR A 213 11.76 11.32 24.39
C TYR A 213 10.76 11.35 25.52
N THR A 214 10.45 12.55 26.03
CA THR A 214 9.54 12.73 27.18
C THR A 214 8.51 13.81 26.95
N GLY A 215 7.35 13.67 27.58
CA GLY A 215 6.29 14.66 27.61
C GLY A 215 5.78 15.03 26.22
N VAL A 216 5.54 16.33 26.00
CA VAL A 216 5.02 16.83 24.71
C VAL A 216 5.99 16.61 23.57
N GLN A 217 7.29 16.50 23.83
CA GLN A 217 8.29 16.20 22.82
C GLN A 217 8.14 14.77 22.29
N ASP A 218 7.84 13.80 23.16
CA ASP A 218 7.52 12.43 22.71
C ASP A 218 6.25 12.40 21.85
N ALA A 219 5.21 13.11 22.25
CA ALA A 219 4.00 13.26 21.46
C ALA A 219 4.27 13.91 20.09
N MET A 220 5.12 14.93 20.04
CA MET A 220 5.51 15.60 18.80
C MET A 220 6.28 14.66 17.85
N ILE A 221 7.25 13.91 18.36
CA ILE A 221 8.01 12.92 17.58
C ILE A 221 7.08 11.81 17.09
N GLN A 222 6.20 11.32 17.95
CA GLN A 222 5.23 10.29 17.59
C GLN A 222 4.29 10.77 16.47
N TRP A 223 3.78 12.01 16.51
CA TRP A 223 2.88 12.49 15.48
C TRP A 223 3.58 13.09 14.25
N TRP A 224 4.86 13.49 14.37
CA TRP A 224 5.70 13.67 13.19
C TRP A 224 5.85 12.33 12.43
N TYR A 225 6.08 11.22 13.15
CA TYR A 225 6.06 9.88 12.56
C TYR A 225 4.65 9.50 12.07
N GLY A 226 3.62 9.58 12.91
CA GLY A 226 2.29 9.08 12.59
C GLY A 226 1.66 9.77 11.37
N HIS A 227 1.75 11.10 11.29
CA HIS A 227 1.27 11.84 10.12
C HIS A 227 2.10 11.51 8.85
N ASN A 228 3.42 11.47 8.98
CA ASN A 228 4.29 11.17 7.84
C ASN A 228 4.26 9.69 7.45
N ALA A 229 3.89 8.77 8.33
CA ALA A 229 3.59 7.38 7.97
C ALA A 229 2.39 7.33 7.00
N VAL A 230 1.31 8.09 7.23
CA VAL A 230 0.23 8.18 6.24
C VAL A 230 0.64 8.99 5.02
N GLY A 231 1.48 10.01 5.15
CA GLY A 231 1.96 10.84 4.04
C GLY A 231 2.95 10.11 3.11
N PHE A 232 3.87 9.35 3.65
CA PHE A 232 4.90 8.68 2.83
C PHE A 232 4.62 7.20 2.61
N PHE A 233 4.22 6.45 3.63
CA PHE A 233 3.87 5.04 3.44
C PHE A 233 2.53 4.90 2.71
N LEU A 234 1.45 5.46 3.23
CA LEU A 234 0.11 5.28 2.65
C LEU A 234 -0.23 6.23 1.49
N THR A 235 0.56 7.27 1.25
CA THR A 235 0.31 8.19 0.12
C THR A 235 1.42 8.14 -0.91
N ALA A 236 2.66 8.57 -0.61
CA ALA A 236 3.72 8.65 -1.62
C ALA A 236 4.01 7.29 -2.27
N GLY A 237 4.13 6.21 -1.49
CA GLY A 237 4.33 4.86 -2.02
C GLY A 237 3.24 4.44 -3.00
N PHE A 238 1.97 4.69 -2.67
CA PHE A 238 0.82 4.34 -3.52
C PHE A 238 0.65 5.29 -4.73
N LEU A 239 1.14 6.51 -4.64
CA LEU A 239 1.26 7.39 -5.81
C LEU A 239 2.27 6.84 -6.83
N GLY A 240 3.31 6.14 -6.37
CA GLY A 240 4.17 5.37 -7.27
C GLY A 240 3.39 4.33 -8.08
N MET A 241 2.41 3.63 -7.45
CA MET A 241 1.49 2.73 -8.18
C MET A 241 0.63 3.51 -9.18
N MET A 242 0.02 4.61 -8.76
CA MET A 242 -0.81 5.44 -9.62
C MET A 242 -0.08 5.83 -10.91
N TYR A 243 1.11 6.38 -10.79
CA TYR A 243 1.89 6.85 -11.94
C TYR A 243 2.34 5.73 -12.89
N TYR A 244 2.35 4.48 -12.46
CA TYR A 244 2.69 3.35 -13.32
C TYR A 244 1.45 2.61 -13.84
N PHE A 245 0.57 2.15 -12.94
CA PHE A 245 -0.50 1.21 -13.32
C PHE A 245 -1.66 1.89 -14.05
N ILE A 246 -2.01 3.14 -13.74
CA ILE A 246 -3.08 3.84 -14.45
C ILE A 246 -2.72 4.09 -15.92
N PRO A 247 -1.56 4.69 -16.25
CA PRO A 247 -1.14 4.83 -17.65
C PRO A 247 -1.07 3.50 -18.40
N LYS A 248 -0.53 2.46 -17.77
CA LYS A 248 -0.40 1.13 -18.38
C LYS A 248 -1.76 0.48 -18.65
N GLN A 249 -2.68 0.48 -17.68
CA GLN A 249 -4.00 -0.11 -17.85
C GLN A 249 -4.88 0.71 -18.80
N ALA A 250 -4.78 2.03 -18.77
CA ALA A 250 -5.49 2.89 -19.69
C ALA A 250 -4.93 2.83 -21.14
N GLY A 251 -3.67 2.38 -21.31
CA GLY A 251 -2.96 2.44 -22.59
C GLY A 251 -2.72 3.87 -23.06
N ARG A 252 -2.40 4.77 -22.13
CA ARG A 252 -2.19 6.21 -22.39
C ARG A 252 -1.05 6.75 -21.54
N PRO A 253 -0.29 7.75 -22.01
CA PRO A 253 0.67 8.44 -21.16
C PRO A 253 -0.05 9.18 -20.05
N ILE A 254 0.68 9.46 -18.93
CA ILE A 254 0.16 10.35 -17.89
C ILE A 254 -0.27 11.70 -18.49
N TYR A 255 -1.39 12.24 -18.03
CA TYR A 255 -1.99 13.44 -18.60
C TYR A 255 -0.99 14.62 -18.69
N SER A 256 -0.28 14.92 -17.61
CA SER A 256 0.72 15.97 -17.59
C SER A 256 1.96 15.56 -16.78
N TYR A 257 3.09 15.36 -17.47
CA TYR A 257 4.36 15.07 -16.78
C TYR A 257 4.87 16.28 -15.99
N ARG A 258 4.64 17.51 -16.47
CA ARG A 258 4.97 18.73 -15.73
C ARG A 258 4.20 18.81 -14.41
N LEU A 259 2.90 18.52 -14.43
CA LEU A 259 2.10 18.46 -13.21
C LEU A 259 2.60 17.36 -12.26
N SER A 260 3.11 16.24 -12.78
CA SER A 260 3.74 15.20 -11.95
C SER A 260 4.95 15.71 -11.18
N ILE A 261 5.77 16.55 -11.79
CA ILE A 261 6.95 17.17 -11.14
C ILE A 261 6.51 18.14 -10.02
N VAL A 262 5.55 19.00 -10.32
CA VAL A 262 5.00 19.94 -9.33
C VAL A 262 4.34 19.18 -8.17
N HIS A 263 3.53 18.17 -8.49
CA HIS A 263 2.88 17.31 -7.51
C HIS A 263 3.92 16.67 -6.57
N PHE A 264 4.97 16.06 -7.12
CA PHE A 264 5.99 15.39 -6.32
C PHE A 264 6.65 16.35 -5.33
N TRP A 265 7.27 17.41 -5.82
CA TRP A 265 8.04 18.31 -4.97
C TRP A 265 7.18 19.05 -3.95
N ALA A 266 6.02 19.56 -4.38
CA ALA A 266 5.13 20.27 -3.47
C ALA A 266 4.56 19.32 -2.38
N LEU A 267 4.18 18.09 -2.74
CA LEU A 267 3.65 17.11 -1.80
C LEU A 267 4.70 16.70 -0.77
N ILE A 268 5.89 16.26 -1.23
CA ILE A 268 6.95 15.76 -0.36
C ILE A 268 7.39 16.82 0.64
N PHE A 269 7.60 18.06 0.18
CA PHE A 269 8.00 19.16 1.05
C PHE A 269 6.91 19.49 2.09
N THR A 270 5.66 19.56 1.67
CA THR A 270 4.56 20.03 2.52
C THR A 270 4.18 19.01 3.60
N TYR A 271 4.22 17.71 3.29
CA TYR A 271 3.90 16.65 4.25
C TYR A 271 4.75 16.71 5.52
N MET A 272 6.03 17.04 5.40
CA MET A 272 6.98 17.02 6.52
C MET A 272 6.53 17.88 7.73
N TRP A 273 5.73 18.91 7.49
CA TRP A 273 5.39 19.92 8.49
C TRP A 273 3.97 19.81 9.05
N ALA A 274 3.14 18.94 8.50
CA ALA A 274 1.72 18.88 8.83
C ALA A 274 1.42 18.13 10.14
N GLY A 275 2.32 17.29 10.65
CA GLY A 275 2.13 16.43 11.82
C GLY A 275 1.56 17.10 13.09
N PRO A 276 1.96 18.33 13.46
CA PRO A 276 1.45 18.98 14.66
C PRO A 276 -0.06 19.22 14.71
N HIS A 277 -0.77 19.11 13.58
CA HIS A 277 -2.23 19.21 13.58
C HIS A 277 -2.93 18.08 14.38
N HIS A 278 -2.23 16.96 14.63
CA HIS A 278 -2.75 15.91 15.52
C HIS A 278 -2.70 16.28 17.00
N LEU A 279 -2.01 17.37 17.34
CA LEU A 279 -1.78 17.82 18.72
C LEU A 279 -2.48 19.15 19.05
N HIS A 280 -3.56 19.47 18.34
CA HIS A 280 -4.41 20.60 18.69
C HIS A 280 -4.96 20.46 20.11
N TYR A 281 -5.02 21.59 20.84
CA TYR A 281 -5.52 21.66 22.22
C TYR A 281 -4.70 20.84 23.23
N THR A 282 -3.43 20.52 22.92
CA THR A 282 -2.49 19.88 23.83
C THR A 282 -1.48 20.89 24.38
N ALA A 283 -0.52 20.41 25.18
CA ALA A 283 0.58 21.22 25.70
C ALA A 283 1.64 21.62 24.64
N LEU A 284 1.50 21.20 23.38
CA LEU A 284 2.36 21.66 22.30
C LEU A 284 2.17 23.17 22.10
N PRO A 285 3.24 23.98 21.91
CA PRO A 285 3.11 25.42 21.66
C PRO A 285 2.13 25.72 20.53
N ASP A 286 1.28 26.74 20.71
CA ASP A 286 0.20 27.06 19.76
C ASP A 286 0.70 27.39 18.35
N TRP A 287 1.84 28.04 18.25
CA TRP A 287 2.46 28.33 16.95
C TRP A 287 2.78 27.03 16.16
N ALA A 288 3.25 25.97 16.83
CA ALA A 288 3.56 24.71 16.20
C ALA A 288 2.27 23.99 15.72
N GLN A 289 1.20 24.04 16.54
CA GLN A 289 -0.13 23.55 16.14
C GLN A 289 -0.65 24.30 14.90
N SER A 290 -0.48 25.63 14.87
CA SER A 290 -0.90 26.48 13.75
C SER A 290 -0.07 26.24 12.48
N VAL A 291 1.23 25.98 12.59
CA VAL A 291 2.08 25.54 11.48
C VAL A 291 1.55 24.22 10.90
N GLY A 292 1.26 23.23 11.74
CA GLY A 292 0.67 21.96 11.31
C GLY A 292 -0.63 22.13 10.53
N MET A 293 -1.52 23.00 11.01
CA MET A 293 -2.76 23.35 10.32
C MET A 293 -2.50 24.02 8.96
N ALA A 294 -1.63 25.01 8.91
CA ALA A 294 -1.33 25.75 7.69
C ALA A 294 -0.76 24.85 6.60
N PHE A 295 0.21 24.00 6.94
CA PHE A 295 0.79 23.06 5.98
C PHE A 295 -0.20 21.98 5.55
N SER A 296 -1.11 21.56 6.43
CA SER A 296 -2.20 20.64 6.08
C SER A 296 -3.15 21.25 5.04
N LEU A 297 -3.50 22.52 5.17
CA LEU A 297 -4.32 23.24 4.19
C LEU A 297 -3.59 23.39 2.84
N VAL A 298 -2.30 23.69 2.86
CA VAL A 298 -1.48 23.80 1.63
C VAL A 298 -1.39 22.44 0.90
N LEU A 299 -1.40 21.31 1.63
CA LEU A 299 -1.40 19.95 1.05
C LEU A 299 -2.57 19.67 0.11
N LEU A 300 -3.69 20.38 0.25
CA LEU A 300 -4.84 20.21 -0.64
C LEU A 300 -4.45 20.42 -2.10
N ALA A 301 -3.67 21.45 -2.39
CA ALA A 301 -3.29 21.81 -3.77
C ALA A 301 -2.48 20.70 -4.47
N PRO A 302 -1.33 20.21 -3.94
CA PRO A 302 -0.59 19.14 -4.59
C PRO A 302 -1.37 17.82 -4.63
N SER A 303 -2.10 17.46 -3.58
CA SER A 303 -2.87 16.21 -3.53
C SER A 303 -3.93 16.17 -4.62
N TRP A 304 -4.68 17.23 -4.78
CA TRP A 304 -5.70 17.32 -5.84
C TRP A 304 -5.07 17.46 -7.22
N GLY A 305 -3.92 18.13 -7.33
CA GLY A 305 -3.14 18.14 -8.57
C GLY A 305 -2.77 16.72 -9.02
N GLY A 306 -2.34 15.87 -8.09
CA GLY A 306 -2.08 14.45 -8.37
C GLY A 306 -3.32 13.66 -8.74
N MET A 307 -4.42 13.82 -8.01
CA MET A 307 -5.71 13.21 -8.32
C MET A 307 -6.18 13.58 -9.74
N ILE A 308 -6.20 14.87 -10.05
CA ILE A 308 -6.61 15.37 -11.37
C ILE A 308 -5.72 14.79 -12.46
N ASN A 309 -4.41 14.79 -12.27
CA ASN A 309 -3.45 14.23 -13.23
C ASN A 309 -3.72 12.74 -13.53
N GLY A 310 -3.98 11.96 -12.48
CA GLY A 310 -4.31 10.54 -12.63
C GLY A 310 -5.65 10.31 -13.32
N ILE A 311 -6.72 11.01 -12.93
CA ILE A 311 -8.05 10.88 -13.51
C ILE A 311 -8.04 11.34 -14.98
N MET A 312 -7.42 12.48 -15.27
CA MET A 312 -7.36 13.03 -16.64
C MET A 312 -6.48 12.19 -17.58
N THR A 313 -5.69 11.25 -17.07
CA THR A 313 -5.02 10.24 -17.89
C THR A 313 -6.03 9.43 -18.74
N LEU A 314 -7.30 9.36 -18.31
CA LEU A 314 -8.38 8.77 -19.11
C LEU A 314 -8.98 9.71 -20.15
N SER A 315 -8.50 10.92 -20.31
CA SER A 315 -9.02 11.83 -21.34
C SER A 315 -8.97 11.17 -22.73
N GLY A 316 -10.14 11.05 -23.39
CA GLY A 316 -10.30 10.30 -24.65
C GLY A 316 -10.38 8.77 -24.50
N ALA A 317 -10.35 8.21 -23.27
CA ALA A 317 -10.46 6.77 -23.02
C ALA A 317 -11.49 6.40 -21.93
N TRP A 318 -12.41 7.32 -21.59
CA TRP A 318 -13.44 7.11 -20.55
C TRP A 318 -14.33 5.88 -20.79
N HIS A 319 -14.56 5.53 -22.05
CA HIS A 319 -15.35 4.35 -22.43
C HIS A 319 -14.78 3.05 -21.88
N LYS A 320 -13.47 2.98 -21.65
CA LYS A 320 -12.80 1.78 -21.08
C LYS A 320 -13.29 1.45 -19.66
N LEU A 321 -13.72 2.44 -18.87
CA LEU A 321 -14.28 2.18 -17.53
C LEU A 321 -15.53 1.30 -17.56
N ARG A 322 -16.25 1.23 -18.68
CA ARG A 322 -17.45 0.39 -18.79
C ARG A 322 -17.12 -1.10 -18.84
N THR A 323 -15.96 -1.46 -19.38
CA THR A 323 -15.60 -2.85 -19.70
C THR A 323 -14.37 -3.38 -18.96
N ASP A 324 -13.57 -2.49 -18.38
CA ASP A 324 -12.32 -2.86 -17.67
C ASP A 324 -12.47 -2.68 -16.16
N PRO A 325 -12.70 -3.77 -15.40
CA PRO A 325 -12.88 -3.68 -13.96
C PRO A 325 -11.58 -3.36 -13.22
N ILE A 326 -10.39 -3.68 -13.76
CA ILE A 326 -9.12 -3.29 -13.15
C ILE A 326 -8.98 -1.76 -13.19
N LEU A 327 -9.34 -1.15 -14.33
CA LEU A 327 -9.32 0.30 -14.45
C LEU A 327 -10.32 0.98 -13.51
N LYS A 328 -11.48 0.34 -13.23
CA LYS A 328 -12.43 0.83 -12.21
C LYS A 328 -11.78 0.90 -10.83
N PHE A 329 -11.10 -0.17 -10.39
CA PHE A 329 -10.35 -0.17 -9.13
C PHE A 329 -9.35 1.00 -9.06
N LEU A 330 -8.56 1.19 -10.11
CA LEU A 330 -7.51 2.21 -10.17
C LEU A 330 -8.07 3.65 -10.18
N ILE A 331 -9.15 3.90 -10.90
CA ILE A 331 -9.72 5.25 -11.01
C ILE A 331 -10.60 5.61 -9.82
N VAL A 332 -11.41 4.67 -9.32
CA VAL A 332 -12.22 4.93 -8.12
C VAL A 332 -11.33 5.13 -6.89
N SER A 333 -10.18 4.45 -6.82
CA SER A 333 -9.20 4.72 -5.76
C SER A 333 -8.74 6.18 -5.75
N LEU A 334 -8.57 6.83 -6.91
CA LEU A 334 -8.22 8.25 -6.99
C LEU A 334 -9.34 9.18 -6.49
N SER A 335 -10.60 8.79 -6.68
CA SER A 335 -11.73 9.56 -6.12
C SER A 335 -11.69 9.53 -4.59
N PHE A 336 -11.40 8.37 -4.00
CA PHE A 336 -11.20 8.25 -2.55
C PHE A 336 -9.93 8.97 -2.08
N TYR A 337 -8.85 8.97 -2.87
CA TYR A 337 -7.66 9.77 -2.59
C TYR A 337 -7.99 11.26 -2.50
N GLY A 338 -8.71 11.78 -3.49
CA GLY A 338 -9.14 13.19 -3.49
C GLY A 338 -10.06 13.53 -2.32
N MET A 339 -10.99 12.63 -1.98
CA MET A 339 -11.91 12.80 -0.85
C MET A 339 -11.15 12.81 0.48
N SER A 340 -10.27 11.83 0.72
CA SER A 340 -9.49 11.75 1.96
C SER A 340 -8.55 12.93 2.12
N THR A 341 -7.92 13.38 1.04
CA THR A 341 -7.00 14.54 1.06
C THR A 341 -7.69 15.89 1.02
N PHE A 342 -9.01 15.94 0.85
CA PHE A 342 -9.85 17.09 1.19
C PHE A 342 -10.23 17.07 2.68
N GLU A 343 -10.69 15.94 3.15
CA GLU A 343 -11.19 15.76 4.51
C GLU A 343 -10.09 15.96 5.57
N GLY A 344 -8.86 15.44 5.34
CA GLY A 344 -7.73 15.61 6.24
C GLY A 344 -7.39 17.08 6.53
N PRO A 345 -7.13 17.90 5.51
CA PRO A 345 -6.96 19.34 5.67
C PRO A 345 -8.14 20.04 6.35
N MET A 346 -9.37 19.69 6.01
CA MET A 346 -10.56 20.24 6.68
C MET A 346 -10.57 19.91 8.18
N MET A 347 -10.29 18.67 8.55
CA MET A 347 -10.22 18.23 9.96
C MET A 347 -9.01 18.83 10.70
N SER A 348 -7.99 19.32 10.01
CA SER A 348 -6.85 20.01 10.61
C SER A 348 -7.17 21.43 11.05
N ILE A 349 -8.27 22.03 10.57
CA ILE A 349 -8.73 23.34 11.01
C ILE A 349 -9.15 23.24 12.48
N LYS A 350 -8.60 24.10 13.36
CA LYS A 350 -8.82 23.98 14.81
C LYS A 350 -10.29 23.85 15.21
N THR A 351 -11.18 24.66 14.63
CA THR A 351 -12.61 24.62 14.95
C THR A 351 -13.28 23.32 14.50
N VAL A 352 -12.90 22.77 13.36
CA VAL A 352 -13.38 21.46 12.89
C VAL A 352 -12.76 20.34 13.73
N ASN A 353 -11.46 20.44 14.03
CA ASN A 353 -10.75 19.48 14.87
C ASN A 353 -11.37 19.36 16.26
N ALA A 354 -11.80 20.48 16.86
CA ALA A 354 -12.50 20.47 18.13
C ALA A 354 -13.80 19.63 18.12
N LEU A 355 -14.43 19.45 16.97
CA LEU A 355 -15.60 18.59 16.81
C LEU A 355 -15.22 17.14 16.48
N SER A 356 -14.20 16.95 15.62
CA SER A 356 -13.88 15.65 15.03
C SER A 356 -12.88 14.81 15.82
N HIS A 357 -12.02 15.45 16.63
CA HIS A 357 -10.92 14.78 17.32
C HIS A 357 -11.43 13.71 18.30
N TYR A 358 -10.86 12.53 18.24
CA TYR A 358 -11.24 11.31 18.99
C TYR A 358 -12.62 10.73 18.66
N THR A 359 -13.37 11.27 17.71
CA THR A 359 -14.67 10.73 17.29
C THR A 359 -14.51 9.67 16.18
N ASP A 360 -15.58 8.93 15.91
CA ASP A 360 -15.65 7.99 14.76
C ASP A 360 -15.56 8.69 13.41
N TRP A 361 -15.65 10.00 13.33
CA TRP A 361 -15.35 10.74 12.10
C TRP A 361 -13.89 10.52 11.66
N THR A 362 -12.94 10.53 12.60
CA THR A 362 -11.54 10.19 12.31
C THR A 362 -11.40 8.77 11.78
N VAL A 363 -12.19 7.82 12.30
CA VAL A 363 -12.22 6.44 11.80
C VAL A 363 -12.79 6.37 10.38
N GLY A 364 -13.84 7.13 10.08
CA GLY A 364 -14.38 7.27 8.72
C GLY A 364 -13.35 7.82 7.74
N HIS A 365 -12.66 8.89 8.13
CA HIS A 365 -11.57 9.49 7.35
C HIS A 365 -10.45 8.49 7.04
N VAL A 366 -9.92 7.81 8.05
CA VAL A 366 -8.84 6.81 7.86
C VAL A 366 -9.29 5.68 6.95
N HIS A 367 -10.53 5.19 7.07
CA HIS A 367 -11.00 4.10 6.23
C HIS A 367 -11.36 4.54 4.81
N SER A 368 -11.75 5.79 4.56
CA SER A 368 -11.85 6.32 3.20
C SER A 368 -10.48 6.29 2.49
N GLY A 369 -9.41 6.62 3.21
CA GLY A 369 -8.04 6.48 2.73
C GLY A 369 -7.55 5.04 2.65
N ALA A 370 -7.69 4.27 3.72
CA ALA A 370 -7.12 2.92 3.81
C ALA A 370 -7.86 1.89 2.93
N LEU A 371 -9.19 1.87 2.91
CA LEU A 371 -9.97 0.96 2.08
C LEU A 371 -10.17 1.52 0.66
N GLY A 372 -10.55 2.81 0.57
CA GLY A 372 -10.87 3.44 -0.70
C GLY A 372 -9.65 3.75 -1.55
N TRP A 373 -8.65 4.45 -1.01
CA TRP A 373 -7.43 4.78 -1.75
C TRP A 373 -6.45 3.60 -1.77
N VAL A 374 -5.89 3.25 -0.62
CA VAL A 374 -4.83 2.24 -0.51
C VAL A 374 -5.31 0.85 -0.92
N GLY A 375 -6.47 0.44 -0.45
CA GLY A 375 -7.02 -0.89 -0.74
C GLY A 375 -7.34 -1.09 -2.21
N LEU A 376 -8.12 -0.18 -2.81
CA LEU A 376 -8.52 -0.33 -4.21
C LEU A 376 -7.34 -0.24 -5.18
N ILE A 377 -6.39 0.70 -4.97
CA ILE A 377 -5.22 0.78 -5.85
C ILE A 377 -4.31 -0.44 -5.72
N SER A 378 -4.17 -1.00 -4.51
CA SER A 378 -3.44 -2.25 -4.28
C SER A 378 -4.07 -3.41 -5.04
N MET A 379 -5.38 -3.61 -4.87
CA MET A 379 -6.12 -4.68 -5.54
C MET A 379 -6.05 -4.55 -7.07
N GLY A 380 -6.27 -3.34 -7.60
CA GLY A 380 -6.14 -3.05 -9.02
C GLY A 380 -4.75 -3.36 -9.57
N SER A 381 -3.71 -2.95 -8.84
CA SER A 381 -2.31 -3.22 -9.21
C SER A 381 -1.97 -4.72 -9.16
N ILE A 382 -2.43 -5.44 -8.14
CA ILE A 382 -2.22 -6.90 -8.04
C ILE A 382 -3.00 -7.65 -9.13
N TYR A 383 -4.24 -7.26 -9.45
CA TYR A 383 -4.97 -7.81 -10.59
C TYR A 383 -4.27 -7.57 -11.93
N TYR A 384 -3.58 -6.44 -12.08
CA TYR A 384 -2.73 -6.18 -13.25
C TYR A 384 -1.50 -7.08 -13.27
N LEU A 385 -0.85 -7.31 -12.13
CA LEU A 385 0.41 -8.04 -12.04
C LEU A 385 0.22 -9.56 -12.18
N LEU A 386 -0.76 -10.15 -11.49
CA LEU A 386 -0.88 -11.60 -11.36
C LEU A 386 -0.87 -12.36 -12.70
N PRO A 387 -1.65 -12.00 -13.73
CA PRO A 387 -1.59 -12.73 -15.00
C PRO A 387 -0.20 -12.63 -15.63
N ARG A 388 0.44 -11.47 -15.60
CA ARG A 388 1.79 -11.26 -16.17
C ARG A 388 2.87 -12.07 -15.45
N LEU A 389 2.73 -12.24 -14.14
CA LEU A 389 3.66 -13.01 -13.31
C LEU A 389 3.50 -14.52 -13.49
N PHE A 390 2.34 -14.97 -14.00
CA PHE A 390 2.01 -16.38 -14.20
C PHE A 390 1.70 -16.72 -15.65
N GLY A 391 2.24 -15.95 -16.62
CA GLY A 391 2.20 -16.24 -18.04
C GLY A 391 0.79 -16.33 -18.66
N ARG A 392 -0.12 -15.49 -18.18
CA ARG A 392 -1.49 -15.39 -18.68
C ARG A 392 -1.79 -14.01 -19.21
N GLU A 393 -2.64 -13.93 -20.21
CA GLU A 393 -3.12 -12.66 -20.77
C GLU A 393 -4.02 -11.90 -19.78
N ARG A 394 -4.83 -12.64 -19.00
CA ARG A 394 -5.81 -12.09 -18.08
C ARG A 394 -6.00 -12.99 -16.86
N MET A 395 -6.61 -12.44 -15.82
CA MET A 395 -7.07 -13.21 -14.67
C MET A 395 -8.04 -14.32 -15.10
N TYR A 396 -8.14 -15.38 -14.32
CA TYR A 396 -9.02 -16.51 -14.59
C TYR A 396 -10.48 -16.07 -14.85
N SER A 397 -10.99 -15.15 -14.04
CA SER A 397 -12.35 -14.61 -14.18
C SER A 397 -12.36 -13.08 -14.11
N VAL A 398 -12.61 -12.43 -15.24
CA VAL A 398 -12.82 -10.98 -15.31
C VAL A 398 -14.13 -10.58 -14.63
N LYS A 399 -15.18 -11.42 -14.73
CA LYS A 399 -16.46 -11.19 -14.04
C LYS A 399 -16.30 -11.17 -12.52
N ALA A 400 -15.43 -12.01 -11.96
CA ALA A 400 -15.14 -11.99 -10.53
C ALA A 400 -14.47 -10.69 -10.08
N ILE A 401 -13.63 -10.08 -10.92
CA ILE A 401 -13.06 -8.75 -10.64
C ILE A 401 -14.17 -7.69 -10.58
N GLU A 402 -15.11 -7.74 -11.52
CA GLU A 402 -16.24 -6.80 -11.55
C GLU A 402 -17.13 -6.92 -10.30
N VAL A 403 -17.46 -8.15 -9.89
CA VAL A 403 -18.24 -8.40 -8.67
C VAL A 403 -17.48 -7.90 -7.44
N HIS A 404 -16.19 -8.22 -7.34
CA HIS A 404 -15.34 -7.73 -6.24
C HIS A 404 -15.34 -6.20 -6.18
N PHE A 405 -15.17 -5.54 -7.31
CA PHE A 405 -15.16 -4.07 -7.37
C PHE A 405 -16.43 -3.47 -6.75
N TRP A 406 -17.60 -3.96 -7.15
CA TRP A 406 -18.88 -3.40 -6.69
C TRP A 406 -19.14 -3.67 -5.21
N ILE A 407 -18.93 -4.90 -4.74
CA ILE A 407 -19.18 -5.22 -3.32
C ILE A 407 -18.16 -4.50 -2.40
N ALA A 408 -16.90 -4.37 -2.82
CA ALA A 408 -15.91 -3.61 -2.06
C ALA A 408 -16.29 -2.12 -2.01
N THR A 409 -16.65 -1.51 -3.14
CA THR A 409 -17.04 -0.10 -3.20
C THR A 409 -18.28 0.18 -2.36
N LEU A 410 -19.31 -0.65 -2.45
CA LEU A 410 -20.51 -0.53 -1.62
C LEU A 410 -20.18 -0.70 -0.12
N GLY A 411 -19.31 -1.66 0.20
CA GLY A 411 -18.82 -1.88 1.56
C GLY A 411 -18.11 -0.66 2.13
N ILE A 412 -17.23 -0.02 1.35
CA ILE A 412 -16.54 1.23 1.76
C ILE A 412 -17.55 2.33 2.01
N VAL A 413 -18.47 2.58 1.07
CA VAL A 413 -19.45 3.68 1.19
C VAL A 413 -20.32 3.51 2.42
N ALA A 414 -20.83 2.30 2.68
CA ALA A 414 -21.62 2.02 3.87
C ALA A 414 -20.81 2.25 5.16
N TYR A 415 -19.56 1.77 5.19
CA TYR A 415 -18.66 1.91 6.32
C TYR A 415 -18.39 3.38 6.66
N ILE A 416 -17.89 4.15 5.68
CA ILE A 416 -17.48 5.54 5.93
C ILE A 416 -18.67 6.44 6.25
N ALA A 417 -19.82 6.26 5.57
CA ALA A 417 -21.02 7.03 5.86
C ALA A 417 -21.51 6.81 7.31
N ALA A 418 -21.51 5.55 7.77
CA ALA A 418 -21.87 5.25 9.15
C ALA A 418 -20.92 5.93 10.15
N MET A 419 -19.61 5.91 9.88
CA MET A 419 -18.61 6.51 10.76
C MET A 419 -18.64 8.03 10.74
N TRP A 420 -18.92 8.65 9.60
CA TRP A 420 -19.09 10.11 9.53
C TRP A 420 -20.31 10.58 10.34
N ILE A 421 -21.46 9.92 10.18
CA ILE A 421 -22.66 10.25 10.92
C ILE A 421 -22.45 10.04 12.42
N ALA A 422 -21.92 8.88 12.81
CA ALA A 422 -21.61 8.57 14.21
C ALA A 422 -20.63 9.58 14.80
N GLY A 423 -19.55 9.92 14.10
CA GLY A 423 -18.52 10.82 14.60
C GLY A 423 -18.98 12.25 14.75
N VAL A 424 -19.74 12.79 13.79
CA VAL A 424 -20.32 14.13 13.92
C VAL A 424 -21.30 14.16 15.10
N MET A 425 -22.16 13.15 15.24
CA MET A 425 -23.09 13.02 16.37
C MET A 425 -22.34 12.97 17.71
N GLN A 426 -21.30 12.13 17.82
CA GLN A 426 -20.45 12.05 19.02
C GLN A 426 -19.88 13.42 19.39
N GLY A 427 -19.25 14.11 18.44
CA GLY A 427 -18.65 15.42 18.68
C GLY A 427 -19.66 16.46 19.14
N LEU A 428 -20.87 16.47 18.59
CA LEU A 428 -21.96 17.35 19.02
C LEU A 428 -22.45 17.01 20.42
N MET A 429 -22.64 15.71 20.73
CA MET A 429 -23.09 15.29 22.07
C MET A 429 -22.05 15.60 23.15
N TRP A 430 -20.75 15.37 22.87
CA TRP A 430 -19.68 15.61 23.85
C TRP A 430 -19.46 17.10 24.18
N ARG A 431 -19.90 17.99 23.29
CA ARG A 431 -19.76 19.45 23.45
C ARG A 431 -21.02 20.12 23.96
N ALA A 432 -22.13 19.40 24.02
CA ALA A 432 -23.37 19.97 24.50
C ALA A 432 -23.31 20.22 26.02
N THR A 433 -23.53 21.48 26.43
CA THR A 433 -23.54 21.90 27.83
C THR A 433 -24.85 22.59 28.19
N ASN A 434 -25.28 22.38 29.40
CA ASN A 434 -26.41 23.08 30.01
C ASN A 434 -26.01 24.52 30.38
N PRO A 435 -26.97 25.42 30.66
CA PRO A 435 -26.65 26.80 31.06
C PRO A 435 -25.77 26.93 32.33
N ASP A 436 -25.79 25.94 33.20
CA ASP A 436 -24.94 25.85 34.39
C ASP A 436 -23.53 25.29 34.14
N GLY A 437 -23.20 24.97 32.87
CA GLY A 437 -21.89 24.42 32.47
C GLY A 437 -21.74 22.91 32.63
N THR A 438 -22.76 22.21 33.11
CA THR A 438 -22.74 20.74 33.17
C THR A 438 -22.94 20.12 31.77
N LEU A 439 -22.50 18.87 31.57
CA LEU A 439 -22.71 18.15 30.30
C LEU A 439 -24.18 17.81 30.12
N THR A 440 -24.73 18.08 28.93
CA THR A 440 -26.12 17.72 28.58
C THR A 440 -26.31 16.20 28.50
N TYR A 441 -25.33 15.49 27.98
CA TYR A 441 -25.38 14.04 27.80
C TYR A 441 -24.32 13.34 28.64
N ALA A 442 -24.68 12.24 29.27
CA ALA A 442 -23.72 11.34 29.89
C ALA A 442 -22.93 10.60 28.80
N PHE A 443 -21.69 10.20 29.10
CA PHE A 443 -20.84 9.47 28.15
C PHE A 443 -21.54 8.21 27.59
N VAL A 444 -22.21 7.45 28.46
CA VAL A 444 -22.93 6.22 28.07
C VAL A 444 -24.06 6.46 27.06
N GLU A 445 -24.66 7.64 27.08
CA GLU A 445 -25.72 8.01 26.11
C GLU A 445 -25.11 8.16 24.71
N GLY A 446 -23.94 8.78 24.61
CA GLY A 446 -23.16 8.84 23.37
C GLY A 446 -22.78 7.45 22.84
N VAL A 447 -22.32 6.56 23.73
CA VAL A 447 -21.98 5.16 23.36
C VAL A 447 -23.22 4.41 22.85
N LYS A 448 -24.37 4.54 23.51
CA LYS A 448 -25.62 3.91 23.05
C LYS A 448 -26.09 4.45 21.70
N ALA A 449 -25.96 5.75 21.48
CA ALA A 449 -26.36 6.41 20.24
C ALA A 449 -25.53 5.94 19.03
N THR A 450 -24.27 5.56 19.22
CA THR A 450 -23.40 5.03 18.15
C THR A 450 -23.66 3.57 17.78
N GLY A 451 -24.32 2.80 18.63
CA GLY A 451 -24.56 1.35 18.45
C GLY A 451 -25.09 0.95 17.06
N PRO A 452 -26.16 1.57 16.52
CA PRO A 452 -26.67 1.26 15.19
C PRO A 452 -25.63 1.43 14.06
N TYR A 453 -24.78 2.45 14.17
CA TYR A 453 -23.74 2.72 13.17
C TYR A 453 -22.60 1.70 13.22
N TYR A 454 -22.32 1.12 14.38
CA TYR A 454 -21.36 0.02 14.50
C TYR A 454 -21.84 -1.25 13.80
N VAL A 455 -23.15 -1.51 13.77
CA VAL A 455 -23.70 -2.63 12.99
C VAL A 455 -23.55 -2.37 11.47
N ILE A 456 -23.80 -1.14 11.01
CA ILE A 456 -23.60 -0.77 9.60
C ILE A 456 -22.11 -0.86 9.23
N ARG A 457 -21.23 -0.35 10.10
CA ARG A 457 -19.76 -0.48 9.97
C ARG A 457 -19.34 -1.94 9.79
N LEU A 458 -19.84 -2.84 10.63
CA LEU A 458 -19.58 -4.26 10.53
C LEU A 458 -20.05 -4.84 9.19
N GLY A 459 -21.27 -4.53 8.76
CA GLY A 459 -21.81 -4.95 7.47
C GLY A 459 -20.96 -4.48 6.29
N GLY A 460 -20.53 -3.21 6.30
CA GLY A 460 -19.63 -2.65 5.29
C GLY A 460 -18.28 -3.37 5.26
N GLY A 461 -17.69 -3.63 6.43
CA GLY A 461 -16.43 -4.38 6.55
C GLY A 461 -16.55 -5.83 6.07
N MET A 462 -17.66 -6.51 6.36
CA MET A 462 -17.93 -7.86 5.86
C MET A 462 -18.07 -7.90 4.33
N LEU A 463 -18.76 -6.95 3.72
CA LEU A 463 -18.87 -6.84 2.26
C LEU A 463 -17.48 -6.65 1.62
N TYR A 464 -16.68 -5.74 2.15
CA TYR A 464 -15.34 -5.49 1.65
C TYR A 464 -14.45 -6.74 1.75
N THR A 465 -14.46 -7.41 2.90
CA THR A 465 -13.68 -8.63 3.15
C THR A 465 -14.15 -9.79 2.26
N SER A 466 -15.46 -9.90 1.98
CA SER A 466 -15.99 -10.89 1.02
C SER A 466 -15.42 -10.70 -0.38
N GLY A 467 -15.21 -9.47 -0.80
CA GLY A 467 -14.50 -9.15 -2.05
C GLY A 467 -13.07 -9.69 -2.08
N MET A 468 -12.35 -9.62 -0.96
CA MET A 468 -11.01 -10.20 -0.86
C MET A 468 -10.98 -11.72 -1.00
N PHE A 469 -12.00 -12.43 -0.54
CA PHE A 469 -12.11 -13.88 -0.77
C PHE A 469 -12.36 -14.20 -2.24
N ILE A 470 -13.15 -13.39 -2.95
CA ILE A 470 -13.31 -13.51 -4.42
C ILE A 470 -11.96 -13.28 -5.10
N MET A 471 -11.17 -12.31 -4.66
CA MET A 471 -9.83 -12.06 -5.18
C MET A 471 -8.90 -13.25 -4.94
N LEU A 472 -8.92 -13.83 -3.74
CA LEU A 472 -8.12 -15.01 -3.38
C LEU A 472 -8.46 -16.19 -4.30
N TRP A 473 -9.75 -16.49 -4.47
CA TRP A 473 -10.19 -17.56 -5.37
C TRP A 473 -9.70 -17.31 -6.81
N ASN A 474 -9.89 -16.10 -7.32
CA ASN A 474 -9.48 -15.74 -8.68
C ASN A 474 -7.96 -15.81 -8.86
N MET A 475 -7.19 -15.41 -7.83
CA MET A 475 -5.73 -15.56 -7.80
C MET A 475 -5.31 -17.04 -7.84
N ILE A 476 -5.90 -17.89 -6.98
CA ILE A 476 -5.59 -19.33 -6.93
C ILE A 476 -5.86 -19.97 -8.30
N MET A 477 -6.99 -19.67 -8.92
CA MET A 477 -7.35 -20.21 -10.23
C MET A 477 -6.43 -19.69 -11.34
N THR A 478 -6.01 -18.43 -11.26
CA THR A 478 -5.04 -17.84 -12.21
C THR A 478 -3.67 -18.53 -12.10
N ILE A 479 -3.21 -18.77 -10.87
CA ILE A 479 -1.93 -19.46 -10.59
C ILE A 479 -1.99 -20.93 -11.07
N ARG A 480 -3.06 -21.66 -10.73
CA ARG A 480 -3.23 -23.08 -11.10
C ARG A 480 -3.31 -23.30 -12.60
N THR A 481 -3.82 -22.35 -13.35
CA THR A 481 -3.98 -22.44 -14.81
C THR A 481 -2.90 -21.71 -15.59
N GLY A 482 -1.92 -21.11 -14.90
CA GLY A 482 -0.74 -20.45 -15.44
C GLY A 482 0.55 -21.19 -15.09
N GLN A 483 1.67 -20.63 -15.54
CA GLN A 483 3.01 -21.06 -15.17
C GLN A 483 3.83 -19.83 -14.75
N PRO A 484 4.75 -19.93 -13.77
CA PRO A 484 5.64 -18.83 -13.45
C PRO A 484 6.35 -18.32 -14.70
N ALA A 485 6.11 -17.05 -15.04
CA ALA A 485 6.68 -16.43 -16.23
C ALA A 485 7.86 -15.52 -15.84
N GLU A 486 8.85 -15.48 -16.71
CA GLU A 486 9.93 -14.51 -16.68
C GLU A 486 9.90 -13.70 -17.97
N ALA A 487 9.91 -12.38 -17.87
CA ALA A 487 9.95 -11.51 -19.04
C ALA A 487 11.41 -11.16 -19.38
N VAL A 488 11.71 -11.17 -20.66
CA VAL A 488 13.03 -10.77 -21.18
C VAL A 488 13.18 -9.26 -21.05
N ILE A 489 14.38 -8.82 -20.67
CA ILE A 489 14.73 -7.40 -20.64
C ILE A 489 14.96 -6.94 -22.09
N PRO A 490 14.32 -5.85 -22.55
CA PRO A 490 14.52 -5.36 -23.92
C PRO A 490 16.00 -5.10 -24.21
N GLY A 491 16.48 -5.55 -25.39
CA GLY A 491 17.83 -5.24 -25.88
C GLY A 491 17.98 -3.73 -26.11
N LEU A 492 19.20 -3.20 -25.97
CA LEU A 492 19.48 -1.82 -26.35
C LEU A 492 19.25 -1.65 -27.87
N PRO A 493 18.74 -0.49 -28.33
CA PRO A 493 18.67 -0.17 -29.75
C PRO A 493 20.09 -0.30 -30.36
N GLY A 494 20.29 -1.28 -31.22
CA GLY A 494 21.59 -1.59 -31.83
C GLY A 494 22.03 -3.06 -31.71
N GLN A 495 21.42 -3.90 -30.88
CA GLN A 495 21.66 -5.35 -30.81
C GLN A 495 20.52 -6.18 -31.46
N ALA A 496 19.95 -5.69 -32.54
CA ALA A 496 19.10 -6.50 -33.41
C ALA A 496 19.99 -7.33 -34.34
N GLY A 497 20.53 -8.44 -33.82
CA GLY A 497 21.36 -9.39 -34.51
C GLY A 497 20.89 -10.80 -34.22
N ASN A 498 20.09 -11.37 -35.12
CA ASN A 498 19.96 -12.80 -35.39
C ASN A 498 19.33 -13.68 -34.28
N THR A 499 18.03 -13.57 -34.08
CA THR A 499 17.24 -14.68 -33.55
C THR A 499 16.20 -15.06 -34.61
N GLY A 500 16.34 -16.33 -35.11
CA GLY A 500 15.47 -16.91 -36.10
C GLY A 500 13.98 -16.81 -35.74
N LYS A 501 13.18 -16.61 -36.74
CA LYS A 501 11.73 -16.68 -36.76
C LYS A 501 11.22 -17.91 -36.03
N THR A 502 10.69 -17.75 -34.83
CA THR A 502 9.65 -18.63 -34.32
C THR A 502 8.45 -17.74 -34.05
N GLY A 503 7.37 -17.97 -34.79
CA GLY A 503 6.17 -17.16 -34.74
C GLY A 503 5.50 -17.20 -33.38
N SER A 504 5.30 -16.03 -32.87
CA SER A 504 4.30 -15.72 -31.87
C SER A 504 3.84 -14.30 -32.18
N THR A 505 2.61 -14.19 -32.64
CA THR A 505 1.91 -12.93 -32.86
C THR A 505 1.61 -12.32 -31.50
N ASP A 506 2.55 -11.55 -30.97
CA ASP A 506 2.33 -10.72 -29.79
C ASP A 506 2.06 -9.29 -30.26
N GLY A 507 0.76 -9.01 -30.41
CA GLY A 507 0.27 -7.71 -30.79
C GLY A 507 0.46 -6.71 -29.65
N THR A 508 1.18 -5.64 -29.95
CA THR A 508 1.13 -4.33 -29.27
C THR A 508 1.58 -4.27 -27.81
N ASP A 509 2.85 -4.53 -27.54
CA ASP A 509 3.53 -3.97 -26.36
C ASP A 509 4.64 -2.97 -26.78
N GLY A 510 4.43 -2.22 -27.83
CA GLY A 510 5.38 -1.32 -28.48
C GLY A 510 5.53 0.08 -27.89
N THR A 511 5.15 0.32 -26.62
CA THR A 511 5.30 1.66 -25.99
C THR A 511 6.03 1.66 -24.66
N ASP A 512 6.75 0.59 -24.33
CA ASP A 512 7.56 0.53 -23.12
C ASP A 512 8.96 1.12 -23.40
N GLY A 513 9.11 2.41 -23.42
CA GLY A 513 10.45 3.01 -23.43
C GLY A 513 10.76 4.10 -24.45
N THR A 514 9.80 4.62 -25.18
CA THR A 514 10.06 5.86 -25.90
C THR A 514 9.88 7.07 -24.98
N PRO A 515 10.92 7.91 -24.79
CA PRO A 515 10.73 9.20 -24.16
C PRO A 515 9.80 10.01 -25.07
N VAL A 516 8.67 10.46 -24.53
CA VAL A 516 7.91 11.53 -25.17
C VAL A 516 8.84 12.75 -25.23
N PRO A 517 9.12 13.32 -26.42
CA PRO A 517 9.91 14.55 -26.49
C PRO A 517 9.19 15.60 -25.66
N ALA A 518 9.94 16.33 -24.85
CA ALA A 518 9.47 17.54 -24.21
C ALA A 518 9.20 18.58 -25.32
N THR A 519 7.97 18.60 -25.81
CA THR A 519 7.51 19.73 -26.63
C THR A 519 6.76 20.67 -25.71
N ALA A 520 7.11 21.91 -25.83
CA ALA A 520 6.82 23.16 -25.14
C ALA A 520 5.54 23.26 -24.30
#